data_2424e061dc2de81f6bc23c917dbcc804
#
_entry.id   2424e061dc2de81f6bc23c917dbcc804
#
_cell.length_a   1.000
_cell.length_b   1.000
_cell.length_c   1.000
_cell.angle_alpha   90.00
_cell.angle_beta   90.00
_cell.angle_gamma   90.00
#
_symmetry.space_group_name_H-M   'P 1'
#
loop_
_entity.id
_entity.type
_entity.pdbx_description
1 polymer ?
#
loop_
_entity_poly.entity_id
_entity_poly.type
_entity_poly.pdbx_seq_one_letter_code
_entity_poly.pdbx_strand_id
1 'polypeptide(L)'
;MNESTFFLITFILYIFSAFFYFSFLFSKKENLARIGFNLAFAGLIIHTLALIWRTVESGHAPFTNMYESLSFLSWASILAYVLIEWKFKIRKAGPYFLLIVIALMALASSPLMPKEANPLMPALQSYWLWLHVSVTLLGEAFFAFAFITSIMYLVADSNEKKGSAKKSGLTAEKLDSISYRCISIGFPLFTLGGLVFGMIWAYKAWGSYWSWDPKETWSLITWFVFALYLHTRIVMGWKGRRSASIAIIGFLAAIFTYFGVNYILAGLHSYA
;
A
#
# COMPACT_ATOMS: atom_id res chain seq x y z
N MET A 1 1.36 -27.54 8.13
CA MET A 1 2.00 -26.22 7.89
C MET A 1 1.25 -25.22 8.74
N ASN A 2 1.93 -24.33 9.44
CA ASN A 2 1.33 -23.26 10.24
C ASN A 2 1.42 -21.91 9.50
N GLU A 3 0.77 -20.88 10.02
CA GLU A 3 0.77 -19.52 9.47
C GLU A 3 2.19 -19.01 9.18
N SER A 4 3.10 -19.18 10.15
CA SER A 4 4.50 -18.70 10.02
C SER A 4 5.24 -19.37 8.84
N THR A 5 4.93 -20.62 8.50
CA THR A 5 5.50 -21.30 7.33
C THR A 5 5.02 -20.68 6.03
N PHE A 6 3.71 -20.42 5.89
CA PHE A 6 3.17 -19.75 4.71
C PHE A 6 3.74 -18.33 4.56
N PHE A 7 3.84 -17.57 5.66
CA PHE A 7 4.42 -16.25 5.68
C PHE A 7 5.89 -16.25 5.23
N LEU A 8 6.70 -17.19 5.74
CA LEU A 8 8.10 -17.32 5.35
C LEU A 8 8.27 -17.67 3.86
N ILE A 9 7.47 -18.63 3.35
CA ILE A 9 7.50 -18.98 1.92
C ILE A 9 7.13 -17.77 1.07
N THR A 10 6.10 -17.02 1.45
CA THR A 10 5.70 -15.78 0.79
C THR A 10 6.83 -14.78 0.74
N PHE A 11 7.49 -14.56 1.87
CA PHE A 11 8.60 -13.61 1.99
C PHE A 11 9.77 -13.97 1.06
N ILE A 12 10.13 -15.26 1.03
CA ILE A 12 11.16 -15.78 0.13
C ILE A 12 10.76 -15.59 -1.34
N LEU A 13 9.50 -15.87 -1.71
CA LEU A 13 9.02 -15.67 -3.07
C LEU A 13 9.09 -14.20 -3.52
N TYR A 14 8.77 -13.26 -2.64
CA TYR A 14 8.87 -11.83 -2.95
C TYR A 14 10.32 -11.38 -3.09
N ILE A 15 11.25 -11.91 -2.29
CA ILE A 15 12.69 -11.64 -2.44
C ILE A 15 13.18 -12.16 -3.81
N PHE A 16 12.86 -13.40 -4.18
CA PHE A 16 13.23 -13.92 -5.49
C PHE A 16 12.56 -13.16 -6.64
N SER A 17 11.29 -12.77 -6.49
CA SER A 17 10.61 -11.93 -7.45
C SER A 17 11.37 -10.60 -7.66
N ALA A 18 11.74 -9.93 -6.58
CA ALA A 18 12.53 -8.70 -6.65
C ALA A 18 13.88 -8.93 -7.34
N PHE A 19 14.59 -10.01 -7.00
CA PHE A 19 15.85 -10.38 -7.62
C PHE A 19 15.73 -10.54 -9.14
N PHE A 20 14.70 -11.26 -9.63
CA PHE A 20 14.48 -11.43 -11.05
C PHE A 20 14.09 -10.12 -11.76
N TYR A 21 13.32 -9.25 -11.11
CA TYR A 21 13.03 -7.93 -11.65
C TYR A 21 14.24 -7.00 -11.68
N PHE A 22 15.10 -7.01 -10.67
CA PHE A 22 16.38 -6.29 -10.72
C PHE A 22 17.27 -6.82 -11.83
N SER A 23 17.40 -8.14 -11.96
CA SER A 23 18.14 -8.77 -13.05
C SER A 23 17.60 -8.38 -14.44
N PHE A 24 16.29 -8.21 -14.57
CA PHE A 24 15.66 -7.67 -15.79
C PHE A 24 16.08 -6.22 -16.07
N LEU A 25 16.21 -5.35 -15.06
CA LEU A 25 16.64 -3.96 -15.29
C LEU A 25 18.01 -3.87 -15.95
N PHE A 26 18.93 -4.75 -15.58
CA PHE A 26 20.30 -4.78 -16.12
C PHE A 26 20.38 -5.53 -17.45
N SER A 27 19.80 -6.72 -17.54
CA SER A 27 19.93 -7.60 -18.71
C SER A 27 18.94 -7.29 -19.83
N LYS A 28 17.81 -6.60 -19.53
CA LYS A 28 16.68 -6.31 -20.42
C LYS A 28 16.01 -7.57 -21.00
N LYS A 29 16.27 -8.76 -20.43
CA LYS A 29 15.69 -10.03 -20.87
C LYS A 29 14.25 -10.15 -20.31
N GLU A 30 13.25 -10.04 -21.16
CA GLU A 30 11.82 -10.07 -20.82
C GLU A 30 11.40 -11.33 -20.04
N ASN A 31 12.09 -12.46 -20.25
CA ASN A 31 11.83 -13.70 -19.52
C ASN A 31 12.09 -13.54 -18.01
N LEU A 32 13.09 -12.74 -17.60
CA LEU A 32 13.37 -12.50 -16.19
C LEU A 32 12.22 -11.70 -15.52
N ALA A 33 11.69 -10.68 -16.22
CA ALA A 33 10.53 -9.96 -15.72
C ALA A 33 9.27 -10.84 -15.62
N ARG A 34 9.10 -11.79 -16.57
CA ARG A 34 8.01 -12.76 -16.54
C ARG A 34 8.15 -13.72 -15.34
N ILE A 35 9.36 -14.21 -15.07
CA ILE A 35 9.65 -15.04 -13.89
C ILE A 35 9.35 -14.21 -12.63
N GLY A 36 9.85 -12.97 -12.53
CA GLY A 36 9.57 -12.08 -11.41
C GLY A 36 8.06 -11.91 -11.17
N PHE A 37 7.27 -11.66 -12.22
CA PHE A 37 5.82 -11.54 -12.11
C PHE A 37 5.16 -12.84 -11.62
N ASN A 38 5.54 -13.98 -12.17
CA ASN A 38 4.96 -15.27 -11.77
C ASN A 38 5.28 -15.60 -10.31
N LEU A 39 6.48 -15.26 -9.82
CA LEU A 39 6.85 -15.41 -8.41
C LEU A 39 6.07 -14.47 -7.51
N ALA A 40 5.86 -13.21 -7.91
CA ALA A 40 4.99 -12.27 -7.18
C ALA A 40 3.55 -12.78 -7.10
N PHE A 41 3.02 -13.31 -8.20
CA PHE A 41 1.67 -13.87 -8.26
C PHE A 41 1.54 -15.15 -7.41
N ALA A 42 2.51 -16.06 -7.49
CA ALA A 42 2.55 -17.24 -6.63
C ALA A 42 2.64 -16.84 -5.14
N GLY A 43 3.49 -15.86 -4.82
CA GLY A 43 3.60 -15.28 -3.49
C GLY A 43 2.28 -14.68 -3.01
N LEU A 44 1.52 -13.98 -3.85
CA LEU A 44 0.20 -13.46 -3.53
C LEU A 44 -0.79 -14.57 -3.12
N ILE A 45 -0.79 -15.69 -3.86
CA ILE A 45 -1.65 -16.83 -3.53
C ILE A 45 -1.28 -17.40 -2.16
N ILE A 46 0.00 -17.65 -1.90
CA ILE A 46 0.47 -18.21 -0.62
C ILE A 46 0.24 -17.22 0.52
N HIS A 47 0.42 -15.90 0.28
CA HIS A 47 0.12 -14.87 1.26
C HIS A 47 -1.37 -14.84 1.62
N THR A 48 -2.25 -15.04 0.63
CA THR A 48 -3.69 -15.18 0.87
C THR A 48 -3.98 -16.37 1.78
N LEU A 49 -3.32 -17.51 1.56
CA LEU A 49 -3.44 -18.67 2.44
C LEU A 49 -2.92 -18.39 3.86
N ALA A 50 -1.82 -17.64 3.99
CA ALA A 50 -1.30 -17.21 5.30
C ALA A 50 -2.34 -16.37 6.07
N LEU A 51 -2.96 -15.38 5.41
CA LEU A 51 -3.99 -14.53 6.02
C LEU A 51 -5.26 -15.30 6.39
N ILE A 52 -5.70 -16.23 5.53
CA ILE A 52 -6.83 -17.12 5.84
C ILE A 52 -6.49 -17.99 7.05
N TRP A 53 -5.30 -18.59 7.07
CA TRP A 53 -4.87 -19.42 8.19
C TRP A 53 -4.84 -18.63 9.49
N ARG A 54 -4.26 -17.42 9.46
CA ARG A 54 -4.24 -16.52 10.61
C ARG A 54 -5.65 -16.20 11.11
N THR A 55 -6.58 -15.92 10.20
CA THR A 55 -7.99 -15.64 10.53
C THR A 55 -8.66 -16.86 11.21
N VAL A 56 -8.40 -18.05 10.72
CA VAL A 56 -8.96 -19.29 11.31
C VAL A 56 -8.35 -19.56 12.68
N GLU A 57 -7.04 -19.39 12.83
CA GLU A 57 -6.32 -19.66 14.08
C GLU A 57 -6.67 -18.65 15.19
N SER A 58 -6.79 -17.35 14.83
CA SER A 58 -7.12 -16.29 15.77
C SER A 58 -8.63 -16.15 16.07
N GLY A 59 -9.49 -16.71 15.17
CA GLY A 59 -10.94 -16.56 15.26
C GLY A 59 -11.46 -15.18 14.86
N HIS A 60 -10.60 -14.32 14.31
CA HIS A 60 -10.94 -12.96 13.87
C HIS A 60 -10.12 -12.51 12.66
N ALA A 61 -10.57 -11.45 11.97
CA ALA A 61 -9.80 -10.89 10.86
C ALA A 61 -8.46 -10.31 11.32
N PRO A 62 -7.40 -10.38 10.48
CA PRO A 62 -6.02 -10.07 10.85
C PRO A 62 -5.75 -8.56 10.87
N PHE A 63 -6.35 -7.82 11.80
CA PHE A 63 -6.26 -6.35 11.91
C PHE A 63 -6.09 -5.87 13.34
N THR A 64 -5.76 -6.75 14.29
CA THR A 64 -5.83 -6.43 15.72
C THR A 64 -4.50 -5.96 16.31
N ASN A 65 -3.41 -6.23 15.62
CA ASN A 65 -2.08 -5.78 15.99
C ASN A 65 -1.28 -5.32 14.75
N MET A 66 -0.11 -4.73 15.00
CA MET A 66 0.70 -4.17 13.92
C MET A 66 1.28 -5.24 13.00
N TYR A 67 1.61 -6.44 13.50
CA TYR A 67 2.03 -7.57 12.67
C TYR A 67 0.98 -7.94 11.62
N GLU A 68 -0.26 -8.10 12.05
CA GLU A 68 -1.39 -8.46 11.19
C GLU A 68 -1.69 -7.36 10.16
N SER A 69 -1.71 -6.11 10.62
CA SER A 69 -1.95 -4.94 9.78
C SER A 69 -0.87 -4.77 8.71
N LEU A 70 0.41 -4.93 9.07
CA LEU A 70 1.54 -4.87 8.11
C LEU A 70 1.52 -6.05 7.14
N SER A 71 1.18 -7.24 7.60
CA SER A 71 1.02 -8.42 6.74
C SER A 71 -0.09 -8.17 5.70
N PHE A 72 -1.24 -7.68 6.14
CA PHE A 72 -2.34 -7.36 5.22
C PHE A 72 -1.99 -6.22 4.26
N LEU A 73 -1.33 -5.16 4.72
CA LEU A 73 -0.87 -4.06 3.85
C LEU A 73 0.13 -4.56 2.79
N SER A 74 1.01 -5.49 3.17
CA SER A 74 1.93 -6.13 2.21
C SER A 74 1.17 -6.93 1.16
N TRP A 75 0.16 -7.69 1.58
CA TRP A 75 -0.73 -8.44 0.68
C TRP A 75 -1.51 -7.51 -0.26
N ALA A 76 -2.14 -6.47 0.29
CA ALA A 76 -2.87 -5.47 -0.50
C ALA A 76 -1.95 -4.78 -1.51
N SER A 77 -0.71 -4.49 -1.12
CA SER A 77 0.30 -3.90 -2.00
C SER A 77 0.64 -4.83 -3.16
N ILE A 78 0.93 -6.11 -2.91
CA ILE A 78 1.19 -7.07 -4.00
C ILE A 78 -0.04 -7.27 -4.89
N LEU A 79 -1.23 -7.31 -4.33
CA LEU A 79 -2.47 -7.38 -5.11
C LEU A 79 -2.59 -6.18 -6.06
N ALA A 80 -2.42 -4.96 -5.54
CA ALA A 80 -2.43 -3.74 -6.35
C ALA A 80 -1.34 -3.78 -7.45
N TYR A 81 -0.12 -4.23 -7.11
CA TYR A 81 0.97 -4.39 -8.07
C TYR A 81 0.61 -5.37 -9.19
N VAL A 82 0.14 -6.56 -8.85
CA VAL A 82 -0.22 -7.61 -9.84
C VAL A 82 -1.29 -7.10 -10.79
N LEU A 83 -2.33 -6.43 -10.29
CA LEU A 83 -3.40 -5.85 -11.11
C LEU A 83 -2.87 -4.76 -12.07
N ILE A 84 -2.01 -3.87 -11.57
CA ILE A 84 -1.44 -2.77 -12.37
C ILE A 84 -0.46 -3.33 -13.40
N GLU A 85 0.43 -4.24 -13.01
CA GLU A 85 1.38 -4.88 -13.93
C GLU A 85 0.66 -5.65 -15.02
N TRP A 86 -0.35 -6.44 -14.68
CA TRP A 86 -1.16 -7.18 -15.63
C TRP A 86 -1.81 -6.27 -16.68
N LYS A 87 -2.35 -5.13 -16.23
CA LYS A 87 -3.08 -4.19 -17.10
C LYS A 87 -2.15 -3.26 -17.89
N PHE A 88 -1.11 -2.70 -17.27
CA PHE A 88 -0.31 -1.61 -17.85
C PHE A 88 1.09 -2.04 -18.31
N LYS A 89 1.52 -3.27 -18.00
CA LYS A 89 2.84 -3.81 -18.36
C LYS A 89 3.99 -2.91 -17.91
N ILE A 90 3.97 -2.49 -16.63
CA ILE A 90 4.94 -1.57 -16.03
C ILE A 90 6.07 -2.32 -15.27
N ARG A 91 6.66 -3.32 -15.92
CA ARG A 91 7.66 -4.24 -15.33
C ARG A 91 8.81 -3.55 -14.62
N LYS A 92 9.23 -2.36 -15.11
CA LYS A 92 10.33 -1.59 -14.51
C LYS A 92 10.01 -1.00 -13.15
N ALA A 93 8.75 -0.87 -12.78
CA ALA A 93 8.34 -0.44 -11.44
C ALA A 93 8.39 -1.60 -10.43
N GLY A 94 8.32 -2.85 -10.91
CA GLY A 94 8.27 -4.05 -10.09
C GLY A 94 9.32 -4.11 -8.98
N PRO A 95 10.63 -3.98 -9.30
CA PRO A 95 11.67 -4.10 -8.28
C PRO A 95 11.53 -3.06 -7.16
N TYR A 96 11.21 -1.81 -7.50
CA TYR A 96 11.06 -0.72 -6.51
C TYR A 96 9.85 -0.94 -5.62
N PHE A 97 8.76 -1.44 -6.19
CA PHE A 97 7.54 -1.71 -5.42
C PHE A 97 7.70 -2.93 -4.51
N LEU A 98 8.33 -3.99 -5.01
CA LEU A 98 8.65 -5.17 -4.20
C LEU A 98 9.57 -4.85 -3.02
N LEU A 99 10.48 -3.86 -3.14
CA LEU A 99 11.27 -3.40 -1.98
C LEU A 99 10.38 -2.87 -0.85
N ILE A 100 9.32 -2.11 -1.17
CA ILE A 100 8.37 -1.66 -0.14
C ILE A 100 7.69 -2.86 0.51
N VAL A 101 7.19 -3.80 -0.29
CA VAL A 101 6.51 -5.00 0.23
C VAL A 101 7.44 -5.83 1.11
N ILE A 102 8.68 -6.05 0.67
CA ILE A 102 9.70 -6.78 1.43
C ILE A 102 10.01 -6.05 2.75
N ALA A 103 10.13 -4.71 2.71
CA ALA A 103 10.36 -3.90 3.92
C ALA A 103 9.19 -4.00 4.91
N LEU A 104 7.94 -3.94 4.45
CA LEU A 104 6.75 -4.13 5.29
C LEU A 104 6.72 -5.51 5.93
N MET A 105 7.00 -6.58 5.16
CA MET A 105 7.06 -7.95 5.69
C MET A 105 8.24 -8.16 6.64
N ALA A 106 9.40 -7.57 6.35
CA ALA A 106 10.56 -7.61 7.26
C ALA A 106 10.23 -6.92 8.59
N LEU A 107 9.57 -5.76 8.53
CA LEU A 107 9.11 -5.04 9.72
C LEU A 107 8.09 -5.87 10.51
N ALA A 108 7.09 -6.46 9.84
CA ALA A 108 6.12 -7.37 10.46
C ALA A 108 6.82 -8.55 11.14
N SER A 109 7.88 -9.09 10.54
CA SER A 109 8.64 -10.22 11.09
C SER A 109 9.55 -9.85 12.26
N SER A 110 9.78 -8.56 12.48
CA SER A 110 10.72 -8.09 13.50
C SER A 110 10.26 -8.43 14.92
N PRO A 111 11.18 -8.54 15.88
CA PRO A 111 10.84 -8.71 17.30
C PRO A 111 10.05 -7.54 17.92
N LEU A 112 10.02 -6.40 17.21
CA LEU A 112 9.28 -5.20 17.66
C LEU A 112 7.77 -5.35 17.47
N MET A 113 7.32 -6.31 16.64
CA MET A 113 5.91 -6.51 16.33
C MET A 113 5.36 -7.72 17.08
N PRO A 114 4.41 -7.53 18.01
CA PRO A 114 3.77 -8.63 18.72
C PRO A 114 2.99 -9.50 17.73
N LYS A 115 3.26 -10.81 17.75
CA LYS A 115 2.63 -11.79 16.88
C LYS A 115 1.51 -12.58 17.58
N GLU A 116 1.36 -12.40 18.87
CA GLU A 116 0.39 -13.13 19.67
C GLU A 116 -1.02 -12.74 19.26
N ALA A 117 -1.86 -13.77 19.06
CA ALA A 117 -3.29 -13.58 18.82
C ALA A 117 -3.98 -13.43 20.19
N ASN A 118 -4.16 -12.19 20.61
CA ASN A 118 -4.87 -11.90 21.85
C ASN A 118 -6.39 -11.88 21.60
N PRO A 119 -7.21 -12.21 22.62
CA PRO A 119 -8.65 -12.05 22.54
C PRO A 119 -9.01 -10.60 22.18
N LEU A 120 -10.00 -10.44 21.29
CA LEU A 120 -10.42 -9.13 20.84
C LEU A 120 -11.01 -8.28 21.98
N MET A 121 -10.51 -7.08 22.16
CA MET A 121 -11.21 -6.06 22.96
C MET A 121 -12.60 -5.78 22.37
N PRO A 122 -13.61 -5.45 23.19
CA PRO A 122 -14.98 -5.24 22.71
C PRO A 122 -15.07 -4.25 21.55
N ALA A 123 -14.29 -3.18 21.55
CA ALA A 123 -14.23 -2.18 20.48
C ALA A 123 -13.82 -2.77 19.11
N LEU A 124 -13.02 -3.85 19.10
CA LEU A 124 -12.54 -4.51 17.89
C LEU A 124 -13.47 -5.62 17.38
N GLN A 125 -14.50 -5.99 18.17
CA GLN A 125 -15.48 -7.04 17.82
C GLN A 125 -16.58 -6.48 16.91
N SER A 126 -16.21 -5.99 15.72
CA SER A 126 -17.16 -5.39 14.80
C SER A 126 -16.77 -5.67 13.34
N TYR A 127 -17.74 -6.10 12.51
CA TYR A 127 -17.55 -6.22 11.07
C TYR A 127 -17.17 -4.87 10.40
N TRP A 128 -17.56 -3.75 10.99
CA TRP A 128 -17.20 -2.43 10.49
C TRP A 128 -15.70 -2.16 10.61
N LEU A 129 -15.03 -2.71 11.63
CA LEU A 129 -13.57 -2.68 11.70
C LEU A 129 -12.93 -3.37 10.51
N TRP A 130 -13.45 -4.55 10.14
CA TRP A 130 -12.91 -5.33 9.03
C TRP A 130 -13.03 -4.57 7.70
N LEU A 131 -14.20 -4.00 7.45
CA LEU A 131 -14.44 -3.17 6.26
C LEU A 131 -13.57 -1.90 6.28
N HIS A 132 -13.52 -1.21 7.43
CA HIS A 132 -12.70 -0.03 7.61
C HIS A 132 -11.23 -0.32 7.27
N VAL A 133 -10.61 -1.25 7.95
CA VAL A 133 -9.18 -1.51 7.80
C VAL A 133 -8.86 -2.09 6.42
N SER A 134 -9.61 -3.12 5.97
CA SER A 134 -9.30 -3.78 4.70
C SER A 134 -9.42 -2.84 3.50
N VAL A 135 -10.48 -2.06 3.44
CA VAL A 135 -10.71 -1.13 2.31
C VAL A 135 -9.77 0.07 2.37
N THR A 136 -9.43 0.56 3.58
CA THR A 136 -8.42 1.62 3.76
C THR A 136 -7.07 1.17 3.24
N LEU A 137 -6.57 0.02 3.70
CA LEU A 137 -5.25 -0.50 3.33
C LEU A 137 -5.15 -0.85 1.83
N LEU A 138 -6.25 -1.30 1.22
CA LEU A 138 -6.31 -1.42 -0.25
C LEU A 138 -6.15 -0.06 -0.94
N GLY A 139 -6.80 1.00 -0.45
CA GLY A 139 -6.62 2.36 -0.96
C GLY A 139 -5.19 2.85 -0.81
N GLU A 140 -4.58 2.64 0.35
CA GLU A 140 -3.18 3.01 0.63
C GLU A 140 -2.17 2.25 -0.25
N ALA A 141 -2.44 0.99 -0.59
CA ALA A 141 -1.62 0.22 -1.52
C ALA A 141 -1.56 0.87 -2.92
N PHE A 142 -2.68 1.40 -3.42
CA PHE A 142 -2.69 2.15 -4.66
C PHE A 142 -1.96 3.50 -4.53
N PHE A 143 -2.04 4.17 -3.38
CA PHE A 143 -1.26 5.39 -3.10
C PHE A 143 0.24 5.12 -3.06
N ALA A 144 0.67 3.99 -2.48
CA ALA A 144 2.07 3.55 -2.50
C ALA A 144 2.57 3.34 -3.94
N PHE A 145 1.73 2.76 -4.82
CA PHE A 145 2.10 2.59 -6.22
C PHE A 145 2.17 3.94 -6.95
N ALA A 146 1.25 4.86 -6.67
CA ALA A 146 1.27 6.21 -7.21
C ALA A 146 2.53 6.98 -6.77
N PHE A 147 2.98 6.81 -5.53
CA PHE A 147 4.22 7.37 -5.01
C PHE A 147 5.45 6.90 -5.80
N ILE A 148 5.61 5.58 -5.98
CA ILE A 148 6.72 5.02 -6.75
C ILE A 148 6.70 5.54 -8.20
N THR A 149 5.55 5.52 -8.86
CA THR A 149 5.44 6.00 -10.24
C THR A 149 5.66 7.51 -10.35
N SER A 150 5.33 8.28 -9.32
CA SER A 150 5.61 9.72 -9.26
C SER A 150 7.10 10.02 -9.09
N ILE A 151 7.82 9.26 -8.26
CA ILE A 151 9.29 9.36 -8.16
C ILE A 151 9.93 8.97 -9.51
N MET A 152 9.51 7.85 -10.09
CA MET A 152 10.01 7.41 -11.40
C MET A 152 9.73 8.46 -12.49
N TYR A 153 8.57 9.15 -12.43
CA TYR A 153 8.24 10.26 -13.30
C TYR A 153 9.27 11.39 -13.18
N LEU A 154 9.58 11.84 -11.97
CA LEU A 154 10.54 12.94 -11.76
C LEU A 154 11.93 12.61 -12.30
N VAL A 155 12.37 11.35 -12.14
CA VAL A 155 13.63 10.87 -12.71
C VAL A 155 13.57 10.82 -14.24
N ALA A 156 12.50 10.30 -14.82
CA ALA A 156 12.32 10.19 -16.26
C ALA A 156 12.27 11.59 -16.92
N ASP A 157 11.46 12.53 -16.39
CA ASP A 157 11.35 13.91 -16.89
C ASP A 157 12.69 14.66 -16.82
N SER A 158 13.49 14.43 -15.76
CA SER A 158 14.83 15.02 -15.65
C SER A 158 15.78 14.47 -16.72
N ASN A 159 15.74 13.17 -17.01
CA ASN A 159 16.58 12.54 -18.03
C ASN A 159 16.16 12.94 -19.46
N GLU A 160 14.86 13.06 -19.72
CA GLU A 160 14.33 13.53 -21.00
C GLU A 160 14.80 14.96 -21.29
N LYS A 161 14.74 15.87 -20.30
CA LYS A 161 15.23 17.26 -20.43
C LYS A 161 16.74 17.39 -20.66
N LYS A 162 17.52 16.44 -20.16
CA LYS A 162 18.99 16.39 -20.36
C LYS A 162 19.39 15.74 -21.70
N GLY A 163 18.44 15.36 -22.54
CA GLY A 163 18.70 14.63 -23.77
C GLY A 163 19.27 13.22 -23.57
N SER A 164 19.31 12.75 -22.33
CA SER A 164 19.84 11.43 -21.94
C SER A 164 18.77 10.33 -21.94
N ALA A 165 17.59 10.61 -22.51
CA ALA A 165 16.49 9.66 -22.59
C ALA A 165 16.89 8.47 -23.47
N LYS A 166 17.48 7.44 -22.87
CA LYS A 166 17.54 6.12 -23.51
C LYS A 166 16.11 5.71 -23.83
N LYS A 167 15.86 5.19 -25.04
CA LYS A 167 14.56 4.60 -25.46
C LYS A 167 14.17 3.48 -24.48
N SER A 168 13.62 3.83 -23.35
CA SER A 168 13.43 2.91 -22.24
C SER A 168 12.03 2.30 -22.19
N GLY A 169 11.15 2.65 -23.13
CA GLY A 169 9.78 2.13 -23.19
C GLY A 169 8.85 2.61 -22.06
N LEU A 170 9.38 3.30 -21.04
CA LEU A 170 8.64 3.90 -19.94
C LEU A 170 8.86 5.41 -19.97
N THR A 171 7.94 6.12 -20.63
CA THR A 171 8.00 7.58 -20.76
C THR A 171 7.47 8.26 -19.50
N ALA A 172 7.91 9.50 -19.25
CA ALA A 172 7.38 10.33 -18.17
C ALA A 172 5.85 10.46 -18.26
N GLU A 173 5.29 10.64 -19.45
CA GLU A 173 3.84 10.71 -19.67
C GLU A 173 3.10 9.43 -19.23
N LYS A 174 3.64 8.25 -19.55
CA LYS A 174 3.05 6.97 -19.13
C LYS A 174 3.07 6.83 -17.60
N LEU A 175 4.15 7.23 -16.94
CA LEU A 175 4.28 7.19 -15.48
C LEU A 175 3.28 8.13 -14.81
N ASP A 176 3.14 9.36 -15.30
CA ASP A 176 2.16 10.33 -14.83
C ASP A 176 0.71 9.82 -15.00
N SER A 177 0.40 9.19 -16.14
CA SER A 177 -0.92 8.58 -16.38
C SER A 177 -1.22 7.42 -15.42
N ILE A 178 -0.23 6.59 -15.10
CA ILE A 178 -0.41 5.45 -14.18
C ILE A 178 -0.58 5.95 -12.74
N SER A 179 0.23 6.93 -12.31
CA SER A 179 0.07 7.58 -11.01
C SER A 179 -1.35 8.13 -10.81
N TYR A 180 -1.87 8.85 -11.82
CA TYR A 180 -3.24 9.35 -11.80
C TYR A 180 -4.29 8.23 -11.67
N ARG A 181 -4.14 7.14 -12.42
CA ARG A 181 -5.07 6.01 -12.36
C ARG A 181 -5.04 5.32 -11.01
N CYS A 182 -3.85 5.16 -10.41
CA CYS A 182 -3.71 4.60 -9.08
C CYS A 182 -4.41 5.47 -8.03
N ILE A 183 -4.22 6.79 -8.06
CA ILE A 183 -4.90 7.70 -7.14
C ILE A 183 -6.41 7.71 -7.39
N SER A 184 -6.86 7.65 -8.64
CA SER A 184 -8.29 7.59 -8.98
C SER A 184 -9.00 6.31 -8.48
N ILE A 185 -8.25 5.22 -8.27
CA ILE A 185 -8.75 3.98 -7.65
C ILE A 185 -8.60 4.05 -6.13
N GLY A 186 -7.43 4.46 -5.65
CA GLY A 186 -7.12 4.50 -4.22
C GLY A 186 -7.97 5.50 -3.45
N PHE A 187 -8.28 6.67 -4.03
CA PHE A 187 -9.03 7.71 -3.34
C PHE A 187 -10.47 7.31 -2.98
N PRO A 188 -11.30 6.73 -3.85
CA PRO A 188 -12.61 6.21 -3.47
C PRO A 188 -12.52 5.11 -2.40
N LEU A 189 -11.55 4.19 -2.51
CA LEU A 189 -11.33 3.14 -1.52
C LEU A 189 -10.95 3.75 -0.16
N PHE A 190 -10.02 4.70 -0.14
CA PHE A 190 -9.63 5.39 1.09
C PHE A 190 -10.79 6.23 1.67
N THR A 191 -11.60 6.86 0.84
CA THR A 191 -12.81 7.59 1.28
C THR A 191 -13.80 6.66 1.95
N LEU A 192 -14.13 5.55 1.30
CA LEU A 192 -15.07 4.57 1.85
C LEU A 192 -14.50 3.87 3.09
N GLY A 193 -13.27 3.35 2.99
CA GLY A 193 -12.62 2.64 4.06
C GLY A 193 -12.25 3.56 5.22
N GLY A 194 -11.39 4.53 4.94
CA GLY A 194 -10.75 5.37 5.95
C GLY A 194 -11.71 6.34 6.64
N LEU A 195 -12.64 6.95 5.89
CA LEU A 195 -13.57 7.91 6.46
C LEU A 195 -14.94 7.27 6.74
N VAL A 196 -15.67 6.79 5.72
CA VAL A 196 -17.06 6.37 5.90
C VAL A 196 -17.15 5.16 6.85
N PHE A 197 -16.46 4.07 6.54
CA PHE A 197 -16.50 2.87 7.40
C PHE A 197 -15.80 3.11 8.74
N GLY A 198 -14.76 3.96 8.75
CA GLY A 198 -14.09 4.39 9.97
C GLY A 198 -15.02 5.13 10.93
N MET A 199 -15.81 6.08 10.44
CA MET A 199 -16.81 6.79 11.24
C MET A 199 -17.88 5.83 11.80
N ILE A 200 -18.38 4.89 10.98
CA ILE A 200 -19.39 3.92 11.44
C ILE A 200 -18.80 3.01 12.53
N TRP A 201 -17.55 2.56 12.34
CA TRP A 201 -16.86 1.77 13.35
C TRP A 201 -16.61 2.56 14.63
N ALA A 202 -16.16 3.83 14.53
CA ALA A 202 -15.94 4.71 15.67
C ALA A 202 -17.21 4.89 16.51
N TYR A 203 -18.37 5.07 15.86
CA TYR A 203 -19.64 5.13 16.56
C TYR A 203 -19.96 3.83 17.32
N LYS A 204 -19.66 2.67 16.76
CA LYS A 204 -19.85 1.36 17.43
C LYS A 204 -18.87 1.15 18.58
N ALA A 205 -17.64 1.63 18.44
CA ALA A 205 -16.57 1.42 19.41
C ALA A 205 -16.61 2.43 20.58
N TRP A 206 -16.90 3.71 20.29
CA TRP A 206 -16.79 4.83 21.24
C TRP A 206 -18.08 5.63 21.41
N GLY A 207 -19.14 5.37 20.65
CA GLY A 207 -20.39 6.11 20.68
C GLY A 207 -20.37 7.45 19.94
N SER A 208 -19.32 7.78 19.19
CA SER A 208 -19.18 9.01 18.39
C SER A 208 -18.68 8.68 16.99
N TYR A 209 -19.27 9.31 15.95
CA TYR A 209 -18.79 9.15 14.58
C TYR A 209 -17.46 9.83 14.33
N TRP A 210 -17.13 10.86 15.10
CA TRP A 210 -15.92 11.67 14.96
C TRP A 210 -15.53 12.31 16.28
N SER A 211 -14.30 12.15 16.69
CA SER A 211 -13.79 12.64 17.99
C SER A 211 -12.60 13.58 17.86
N TRP A 212 -12.14 13.86 16.63
CA TRP A 212 -10.89 14.58 16.36
C TRP A 212 -9.65 13.88 16.92
N ASP A 213 -9.73 12.58 17.08
CA ASP A 213 -8.56 11.76 17.39
C ASP A 213 -7.43 12.00 16.36
N PRO A 214 -6.16 11.93 16.77
CA PRO A 214 -5.05 12.15 15.84
C PRO A 214 -5.12 11.32 14.57
N LYS A 215 -5.59 10.07 14.63
CA LYS A 215 -5.71 9.20 13.46
C LYS A 215 -6.83 9.65 12.52
N GLU A 216 -7.96 10.05 13.05
CA GLU A 216 -9.06 10.64 12.28
C GLU A 216 -8.60 11.93 11.59
N THR A 217 -7.96 12.81 12.34
CA THR A 217 -7.45 14.11 11.86
C THR A 217 -6.42 13.92 10.72
N TRP A 218 -5.44 13.03 10.88
CA TRP A 218 -4.43 12.78 9.86
C TRP A 218 -4.98 12.01 8.66
N SER A 219 -5.98 11.15 8.86
CA SER A 219 -6.71 10.53 7.75
C SER A 219 -7.44 11.59 6.91
N LEU A 220 -8.06 12.58 7.55
CA LEU A 220 -8.71 13.70 6.87
C LEU A 220 -7.68 14.58 6.13
N ILE A 221 -6.53 14.87 6.73
CA ILE A 221 -5.43 15.60 6.06
C ILE A 221 -4.98 14.83 4.81
N THR A 222 -4.74 13.53 4.93
CA THR A 222 -4.37 12.66 3.79
C THR A 222 -5.43 12.71 2.70
N TRP A 223 -6.70 12.63 3.08
CA TRP A 223 -7.83 12.73 2.16
C TRP A 223 -7.83 14.07 1.42
N PHE A 224 -7.64 15.19 2.11
CA PHE A 224 -7.60 16.52 1.49
C PHE A 224 -6.43 16.66 0.49
N VAL A 225 -5.26 16.10 0.78
CA VAL A 225 -4.13 16.16 -0.16
C VAL A 225 -4.45 15.39 -1.45
N PHE A 226 -5.06 14.21 -1.37
CA PHE A 226 -5.45 13.46 -2.56
C PHE A 226 -6.69 14.03 -3.25
N ALA A 227 -7.61 14.66 -2.51
CA ALA A 227 -8.71 15.44 -3.09
C ALA A 227 -8.17 16.63 -3.90
N LEU A 228 -7.18 17.37 -3.35
CA LEU A 228 -6.49 18.44 -4.04
C LEU A 228 -5.78 17.91 -5.31
N TYR A 229 -5.11 16.76 -5.22
CA TYR A 229 -4.50 16.13 -6.38
C TYR A 229 -5.52 15.90 -7.50
N LEU A 230 -6.66 15.27 -7.18
CA LEU A 230 -7.70 14.99 -8.16
C LEU A 230 -8.37 16.26 -8.67
N HIS A 231 -8.65 17.24 -7.80
CA HIS A 231 -9.21 18.51 -8.20
C HIS A 231 -8.31 19.26 -9.19
N THR A 232 -7.03 19.43 -8.85
CA THR A 232 -6.08 20.10 -9.75
C THR A 232 -5.87 19.34 -11.05
N ARG A 233 -5.94 18.00 -11.01
CA ARG A 233 -5.80 17.14 -12.19
C ARG A 233 -6.99 17.23 -13.13
N ILE A 234 -8.21 17.19 -12.60
CA ILE A 234 -9.46 17.10 -13.37
C ILE A 234 -9.92 18.48 -13.81
N VAL A 235 -9.95 19.46 -12.88
CA VAL A 235 -10.50 20.78 -13.12
C VAL A 235 -9.47 21.73 -13.72
N MET A 236 -8.23 21.71 -13.21
CA MET A 236 -7.18 22.63 -13.61
C MET A 236 -6.24 22.04 -14.70
N GLY A 237 -6.40 20.76 -15.04
CA GLY A 237 -5.57 20.08 -16.05
C GLY A 237 -4.11 19.91 -15.68
N TRP A 238 -3.75 19.99 -14.38
CA TRP A 238 -2.37 19.81 -13.92
C TRP A 238 -1.85 18.43 -14.24
N LYS A 239 -0.62 18.37 -14.73
CA LYS A 239 0.11 17.14 -15.06
C LYS A 239 1.57 17.31 -14.66
N GLY A 240 2.28 16.20 -14.68
CA GLY A 240 3.73 16.23 -14.57
C GLY A 240 4.23 16.53 -13.17
N ARG A 241 5.26 17.36 -13.06
CA ARG A 241 5.96 17.63 -11.78
C ARG A 241 5.03 18.08 -10.65
N ARG A 242 4.07 18.98 -10.95
CA ARG A 242 3.12 19.47 -9.93
C ARG A 242 2.28 18.34 -9.36
N SER A 243 1.70 17.52 -10.23
CA SER A 243 0.91 16.36 -9.81
C SER A 243 1.76 15.32 -9.07
N ALA A 244 2.97 15.03 -9.57
CA ALA A 244 3.89 14.10 -8.91
C ALA A 244 4.26 14.57 -7.49
N SER A 245 4.51 15.87 -7.29
CA SER A 245 4.81 16.42 -5.96
C SER A 245 3.64 16.26 -4.98
N ILE A 246 2.41 16.55 -5.43
CA ILE A 246 1.22 16.36 -4.56
C ILE A 246 1.02 14.88 -4.22
N ALA A 247 1.20 13.96 -5.18
CA ALA A 247 1.10 12.52 -4.94
C ALA A 247 2.13 12.03 -3.91
N ILE A 248 3.37 12.53 -3.99
CA ILE A 248 4.43 12.21 -3.02
C ILE A 248 4.05 12.74 -1.63
N ILE A 249 3.63 14.00 -1.51
CA ILE A 249 3.20 14.59 -0.23
C ILE A 249 2.01 13.82 0.36
N GLY A 250 1.02 13.45 -0.48
CA GLY A 250 -0.13 12.67 -0.04
C GLY A 250 0.25 11.31 0.53
N PHE A 251 1.20 10.61 -0.11
CA PHE A 251 1.68 9.33 0.41
C PHE A 251 2.50 9.48 1.70
N LEU A 252 3.31 10.53 1.82
CA LEU A 252 4.01 10.82 3.09
C LEU A 252 3.03 11.11 4.22
N ALA A 253 1.91 11.81 3.95
CA ALA A 253 0.83 11.99 4.91
C ALA A 253 0.17 10.66 5.29
N ALA A 254 -0.07 9.75 4.32
CA ALA A 254 -0.58 8.41 4.58
C ALA A 254 0.38 7.58 5.46
N ILE A 255 1.68 7.60 5.16
CA ILE A 255 2.71 6.95 6.01
C ILE A 255 2.69 7.51 7.43
N PHE A 256 2.58 8.83 7.58
CA PHE A 256 2.50 9.44 8.90
C PHE A 256 1.20 9.04 9.62
N THR A 257 0.08 8.97 8.94
CA THR A 257 -1.19 8.47 9.49
C THR A 257 -1.05 7.02 9.98
N TYR A 258 -0.36 6.18 9.22
CA TYR A 258 -0.21 4.77 9.55
C TYR A 258 0.83 4.52 10.67
N PHE A 259 2.03 5.07 10.55
CA PHE A 259 3.13 4.85 11.50
C PHE A 259 3.24 5.97 12.53
N GLY A 260 3.28 7.23 12.10
CA GLY A 260 3.52 8.38 12.96
C GLY A 260 2.48 8.50 14.06
N VAL A 261 1.21 8.41 13.68
CA VAL A 261 0.11 8.50 14.67
C VAL A 261 0.16 7.34 15.65
N ASN A 262 0.43 6.12 15.21
CA ASN A 262 0.43 4.95 16.10
C ASN A 262 1.54 4.95 17.14
N TYR A 263 2.69 5.60 16.86
CA TYR A 263 3.88 5.53 17.74
C TYR A 263 4.29 6.87 18.36
N ILE A 264 3.83 8.00 17.81
CA ILE A 264 4.27 9.33 18.23
C ILE A 264 3.13 10.09 18.95
N LEU A 265 1.89 9.86 18.56
CA LEU A 265 0.73 10.60 19.07
C LEU A 265 -0.15 9.70 19.94
N ALA A 266 -0.46 10.17 21.15
CA ALA A 266 -1.42 9.48 22.01
C ALA A 266 -2.85 9.67 21.48
N GLY A 267 -3.63 8.59 21.40
CA GLY A 267 -5.01 8.63 20.89
C GLY A 267 -5.75 7.31 21.07
N LEU A 268 -7.02 7.29 20.71
CA LEU A 268 -7.89 6.09 20.80
C LEU A 268 -7.41 4.93 19.90
N HIS A 269 -6.59 5.23 18.90
CA HIS A 269 -6.06 4.28 17.94
C HIS A 269 -4.57 3.93 18.16
N SER A 270 -3.95 4.38 19.27
CA SER A 270 -2.55 4.08 19.52
C SER A 270 -2.36 2.60 19.89
N TYR A 271 -1.29 1.99 19.40
CA TYR A 271 -0.84 0.64 19.81
C TYR A 271 0.17 0.69 20.97
N ALA A 272 0.42 1.88 21.51
CA ALA A 272 1.33 2.10 22.65
C ALA A 272 0.62 1.92 23.97
#